data_28242044aaecfda7fa2d3161700bc63d
#
_entry.id   28242044aaecfda7fa2d3161700bc63d
#
_cell.length_a   1.000
_cell.length_b   1.000
_cell.length_c   1.000
_cell.angle_alpha   90.00
_cell.angle_beta   90.00
_cell.angle_gamma   90.00
#
_symmetry.space_group_name_H-M   'P 1'
#
loop_
_entity.id
_entity.type
_entity.pdbx_description
1 polymer ?
#
loop_
_entity_poly.entity_id
_entity_poly.type
_entity_poly.pdbx_seq_one_letter_code
_entity_poly.pdbx_strand_id
1 'polypeptide(L)'
;MKAIGYKTPSPISAADSFVDIELPKPEPKGRDILVEVKAISVNPVDYKVRGSTPPADSAEWKVLGWDVAGIVAAVGPDVTGFKVGEEVWYAGSITRSGANAEFHLVDERIVGKKPSKIGWADAAA
;
A
#
# COMPACT_ATOMS: atom_id res chain seq x y z
N MET A 1 -5.01 -9.50 -7.79
CA MET A 1 -5.65 -8.31 -7.20
C MET A 1 -5.59 -7.13 -8.14
N LYS A 2 -6.60 -6.29 -8.09
CA LYS A 2 -6.61 -5.02 -8.82
C LYS A 2 -5.67 -4.01 -8.16
N ALA A 3 -4.98 -3.22 -8.99
CA ALA A 3 -4.10 -2.15 -8.55
C ALA A 3 -4.03 -1.05 -9.60
N ILE A 4 -3.43 0.08 -9.24
CA ILE A 4 -3.14 1.17 -10.16
C ILE A 4 -1.62 1.38 -10.16
N GLY A 5 -1.02 1.34 -11.34
CA GLY A 5 0.43 1.46 -11.49
C GLY A 5 0.87 2.24 -12.71
N TYR A 6 2.17 2.43 -12.84
CA TYR A 6 2.82 2.98 -14.01
C TYR A 6 4.16 2.29 -14.28
N LYS A 7 4.65 2.36 -15.53
CA LYS A 7 5.95 1.78 -15.93
C LYS A 7 7.06 2.80 -16.02
N THR A 8 6.74 4.00 -16.43
CA THR A 8 7.74 5.03 -16.70
C THR A 8 7.33 6.35 -16.06
N PRO A 9 8.22 7.02 -15.31
CA PRO A 9 8.00 8.39 -14.88
C PRO A 9 7.75 9.26 -16.12
N SER A 10 6.65 9.98 -16.13
CA SER A 10 6.21 10.80 -17.26
C SER A 10 5.34 11.95 -16.76
N PRO A 11 5.06 12.98 -17.59
CA PRO A 11 4.08 13.99 -17.21
C PRO A 11 2.73 13.37 -16.87
N ILE A 12 2.03 13.93 -15.90
CA ILE A 12 0.70 13.43 -15.48
C ILE A 12 -0.32 13.42 -16.61
N SER A 13 -0.12 14.27 -17.62
CA SER A 13 -0.95 14.33 -18.82
C SER A 13 -0.74 13.19 -19.81
N ALA A 14 0.29 12.35 -19.61
CA ALA A 14 0.50 11.18 -20.46
C ALA A 14 -0.64 10.17 -20.28
N ALA A 15 -1.05 9.53 -21.37
CA ALA A 15 -2.18 8.59 -21.37
C ALA A 15 -1.95 7.36 -20.47
N ASP A 16 -0.69 6.97 -20.28
CA ASP A 16 -0.23 5.85 -19.44
C ASP A 16 0.32 6.30 -18.08
N SER A 17 0.02 7.52 -17.66
CA SER A 17 0.47 8.06 -16.38
C SER A 17 -0.01 7.23 -15.19
N PHE A 18 -1.21 6.67 -15.28
CA PHE A 18 -1.77 5.67 -14.38
C PHE A 18 -2.58 4.65 -15.19
N VAL A 19 -2.40 3.39 -14.89
CA VAL A 19 -3.04 2.26 -15.59
C VAL A 19 -3.65 1.31 -14.57
N ASP A 20 -4.87 0.87 -14.84
CA ASP A 20 -5.47 -0.26 -14.10
C ASP A 20 -4.74 -1.54 -14.46
N ILE A 21 -4.26 -2.25 -13.44
CA ILE A 21 -3.46 -3.46 -13.59
C ILE A 21 -3.97 -4.60 -12.71
N GLU A 22 -3.63 -5.81 -13.09
CA GLU A 22 -3.81 -7.01 -12.27
C GLU A 22 -2.44 -7.49 -11.76
N LEU A 23 -2.33 -7.71 -10.46
CA LEU A 23 -1.14 -8.22 -9.80
C LEU A 23 -1.48 -9.49 -9.00
N PRO A 24 -0.52 -10.39 -8.78
CA PRO A 24 -0.70 -11.47 -7.81
C PRO A 24 -0.99 -10.89 -6.42
N LYS A 25 -1.91 -11.51 -5.69
CA LYS A 25 -2.11 -11.18 -4.28
C LYS A 25 -0.85 -11.57 -3.51
N PRO A 26 -0.18 -10.64 -2.81
CA PRO A 26 1.06 -10.96 -2.14
C PRO A 26 0.85 -11.82 -0.90
N GLU A 27 1.88 -12.58 -0.53
CA GLU A 27 1.89 -13.40 0.68
C GLU A 27 2.81 -12.77 1.73
N PRO A 28 2.33 -12.60 2.98
CA PRO A 28 3.16 -12.05 4.06
C PRO A 28 4.23 -13.04 4.50
N LYS A 29 5.45 -12.54 4.66
CA LYS A 29 6.62 -13.30 5.14
C LYS A 29 7.23 -12.59 6.35
N GLY A 30 7.92 -13.34 7.20
CA GLY A 30 8.58 -12.75 8.36
C GLY A 30 7.63 -11.94 9.22
N ARG A 31 7.92 -10.66 9.42
CA ARG A 31 7.12 -9.72 10.20
C ARG A 31 6.11 -8.91 9.39
N ASP A 32 5.88 -9.25 8.14
CA ASP A 32 4.88 -8.57 7.32
C ASP A 32 3.46 -8.98 7.71
N ILE A 33 2.56 -8.03 7.67
CA ILE A 33 1.12 -8.27 7.63
C ILE A 33 0.59 -7.96 6.24
N LEU A 34 -0.41 -8.70 5.81
CA LEU A 34 -1.18 -8.41 4.61
C LEU A 34 -2.43 -7.65 5.01
N VAL A 35 -2.60 -6.46 4.48
CA VAL A 35 -3.74 -5.58 4.78
C VAL A 35 -4.69 -5.54 3.59
N GLU A 36 -5.97 -5.83 3.81
CA GLU A 36 -7.04 -5.48 2.89
C GLU A 36 -7.28 -3.98 3.00
N VAL A 37 -6.94 -3.24 1.95
CA VAL A 37 -6.99 -1.78 1.93
C VAL A 37 -8.44 -1.30 1.87
N LYS A 38 -8.82 -0.45 2.81
CA LYS A 38 -10.16 0.18 2.87
C LYS A 38 -10.14 1.63 2.46
N ALA A 39 -9.07 2.34 2.77
CA ALA A 39 -8.84 3.71 2.34
C ALA A 39 -7.34 4.01 2.26
N ILE A 40 -7.00 4.91 1.38
CA ILE A 40 -5.68 5.52 1.25
C ILE A 40 -5.83 7.04 1.24
N SER A 41 -4.77 7.77 1.58
CA SER A 41 -4.70 9.19 1.28
C SER A 41 -3.57 9.52 0.32
N VAL A 42 -3.77 10.57 -0.48
CA VAL A 42 -2.79 11.08 -1.43
C VAL A 42 -2.00 12.21 -0.76
N ASN A 43 -0.69 12.08 -0.74
CA ASN A 43 0.22 13.03 -0.12
C ASN A 43 1.31 13.49 -1.09
N PRO A 44 2.07 14.55 -0.79
CA PRO A 44 3.12 15.04 -1.68
C PRO A 44 4.16 14.00 -2.11
N VAL A 45 4.42 12.99 -1.30
CA VAL A 45 5.31 11.88 -1.66
C VAL A 45 4.81 11.12 -2.91
N ASP A 46 3.51 10.96 -3.05
CA ASP A 46 2.92 10.23 -4.17
C ASP A 46 3.26 10.88 -5.51
N TYR A 47 2.98 12.17 -5.67
CA TYR A 47 3.27 12.84 -6.93
C TYR A 47 4.78 13.03 -7.18
N LYS A 48 5.58 13.18 -6.12
CA LYS A 48 7.05 13.26 -6.26
C LYS A 48 7.64 11.94 -6.75
N VAL A 49 7.23 10.84 -6.15
CA VAL A 49 7.64 9.50 -6.60
C VAL A 49 7.12 9.22 -8.02
N ARG A 50 5.85 9.57 -8.30
CA ARG A 50 5.26 9.42 -9.62
C ARG A 50 6.08 10.10 -10.72
N GLY A 51 6.57 11.30 -10.46
CA GLY A 51 7.31 12.10 -11.43
C GLY A 51 8.78 11.69 -11.63
N SER A 52 9.34 10.92 -10.71
CA SER A 52 10.81 10.71 -10.67
C SER A 52 11.27 9.27 -10.54
N THR A 53 10.44 8.36 -10.04
CA THR A 53 10.90 7.03 -9.62
C THR A 53 10.31 5.94 -10.49
N PRO A 54 11.12 5.22 -11.29
CA PRO A 54 10.67 4.06 -12.05
C PRO A 54 10.36 2.87 -11.12
N PRO A 55 9.70 1.81 -11.63
CA PRO A 55 9.64 0.52 -10.94
C PRO A 55 11.05 0.03 -10.56
N ALA A 56 11.13 -0.78 -9.50
CA ALA A 56 12.37 -1.49 -9.17
C ALA A 56 12.74 -2.46 -10.30
N ASP A 57 14.03 -2.79 -10.45
CA ASP A 57 14.53 -3.64 -11.55
C ASP A 57 13.81 -5.00 -11.66
N SER A 58 13.32 -5.51 -10.54
CA SER A 58 12.59 -6.79 -10.48
C SER A 58 11.08 -6.64 -10.68
N ALA A 59 10.56 -5.43 -10.87
CA ALA A 59 9.13 -5.15 -10.94
C ALA A 59 8.73 -4.54 -12.29
N GLU A 60 7.64 -5.03 -12.85
CA GLU A 60 7.08 -4.46 -14.08
C GLU A 60 6.38 -3.11 -13.84
N TRP A 61 5.79 -2.94 -12.64
CA TRP A 61 4.95 -1.81 -12.30
C TRP A 61 5.40 -1.13 -11.00
N LYS A 62 5.29 0.19 -10.96
CA LYS A 62 5.35 0.98 -9.72
C LYS A 62 3.93 1.27 -9.26
N VAL A 63 3.62 0.90 -8.02
CA VAL A 63 2.37 1.21 -7.33
C VAL A 63 2.65 2.24 -6.26
N LEU A 64 1.85 3.29 -6.21
CA LEU A 64 1.93 4.37 -5.23
C LEU A 64 1.00 4.13 -4.02
N GLY A 65 1.00 5.06 -3.07
CA GLY A 65 0.11 5.06 -1.91
C GLY A 65 0.77 4.45 -0.67
N TRP A 66 0.98 5.27 0.38
CA TRP A 66 1.65 4.79 1.59
C TRP A 66 0.89 5.11 2.87
N ASP A 67 -0.08 6.02 2.85
CA ASP A 67 -0.95 6.32 3.98
C ASP A 67 -2.24 5.50 3.86
N VAL A 68 -2.44 4.56 4.78
CA VAL A 68 -3.38 3.45 4.63
C VAL A 68 -4.18 3.22 5.90
N ALA A 69 -5.46 2.92 5.72
CA ALA A 69 -6.30 2.28 6.72
C ALA A 69 -6.94 1.03 6.13
N GLY A 70 -6.97 -0.06 6.89
CA GLY A 70 -7.49 -1.33 6.41
C GLY A 70 -7.62 -2.39 7.48
N ILE A 71 -7.84 -3.62 7.04
CA ILE A 71 -8.05 -4.79 7.90
C ILE A 71 -6.95 -5.81 7.66
N VAL A 72 -6.38 -6.36 8.72
CA VAL A 72 -5.40 -7.45 8.62
C VAL A 72 -6.07 -8.69 8.01
N ALA A 73 -5.62 -9.08 6.82
CA ALA A 73 -6.14 -10.24 6.09
C ALA A 73 -5.30 -11.51 6.31
N ALA A 74 -3.99 -11.35 6.53
CA ALA A 74 -3.07 -12.43 6.85
C ALA A 74 -1.84 -11.88 7.57
N VAL A 75 -1.11 -12.76 8.25
CA VAL A 75 0.10 -12.39 8.98
C VAL A 75 1.25 -13.32 8.64
N GLY A 76 2.45 -12.80 8.58
CA GLY A 76 3.67 -13.59 8.43
C GLY A 76 3.99 -14.40 9.69
N PRO A 77 4.86 -15.41 9.57
CA PRO A 77 5.12 -16.35 10.67
C PRO A 77 5.76 -15.72 11.92
N ASP A 78 6.44 -14.59 11.78
CA ASP A 78 7.12 -13.90 12.89
C ASP A 78 6.32 -12.74 13.49
N VAL A 79 5.09 -12.50 12.98
CA VAL A 79 4.20 -11.45 13.50
C VAL A 79 3.70 -11.81 14.89
N THR A 80 3.84 -10.88 15.83
CA THR A 80 3.42 -11.06 17.22
C THR A 80 2.40 -10.03 17.71
N GLY A 81 2.33 -8.86 17.06
CA GLY A 81 1.53 -7.73 17.53
C GLY A 81 0.13 -7.62 16.91
N PHE A 82 -0.17 -8.38 15.87
CA PHE A 82 -1.43 -8.29 15.11
C PHE A 82 -2.04 -9.64 14.80
N LYS A 83 -3.37 -9.64 14.62
CA LYS A 83 -4.18 -10.81 14.24
C LYS A 83 -5.05 -10.48 13.04
N VAL A 84 -5.41 -11.49 12.27
CA VAL A 84 -6.41 -11.39 11.21
C VAL A 84 -7.70 -10.80 11.76
N GLY A 85 -8.27 -9.83 11.03
CA GLY A 85 -9.51 -9.14 11.39
C GLY A 85 -9.31 -7.83 12.15
N GLU A 86 -8.11 -7.53 12.66
CA GLU A 86 -7.86 -6.26 13.33
C GLU A 86 -7.83 -5.08 12.34
N GLU A 87 -8.40 -3.96 12.76
CA GLU A 87 -8.36 -2.71 12.01
C GLU A 87 -7.04 -1.98 12.29
N VAL A 88 -6.38 -1.55 11.22
CA VAL A 88 -5.05 -0.93 11.28
C VAL A 88 -4.97 0.35 10.46
N TRP A 89 -4.03 1.21 10.82
CA TRP A 89 -3.64 2.39 10.08
C TRP A 89 -2.13 2.59 10.14
N TYR A 90 -1.54 3.13 9.10
CA TYR A 90 -0.08 3.32 9.03
C TYR A 90 0.35 4.22 7.88
N ALA A 91 1.55 4.76 7.98
CA ALA A 91 2.33 5.26 6.86
C ALA A 91 3.33 4.16 6.46
N GLY A 92 3.22 3.65 5.24
CA GLY A 92 4.08 2.59 4.74
C GLY A 92 5.47 3.07 4.33
N SER A 93 6.33 2.14 3.93
CA SER A 93 7.67 2.45 3.44
C SER A 93 7.68 2.76 1.95
N ILE A 94 8.22 3.93 1.56
CA ILE A 94 8.34 4.35 0.16
C ILE A 94 9.31 3.49 -0.67
N THR A 95 10.14 2.68 -0.02
CA THR A 95 11.04 1.74 -0.67
C THR A 95 10.35 0.44 -1.10
N ARG A 96 9.09 0.26 -0.70
CA ARG A 96 8.26 -0.90 -1.04
C ARG A 96 7.13 -0.51 -2.00
N SER A 97 6.46 -1.50 -2.58
CA SER A 97 5.25 -1.27 -3.38
C SER A 97 4.18 -0.58 -2.54
N GLY A 98 3.46 0.35 -3.15
CA GLY A 98 2.43 1.12 -2.47
C GLY A 98 1.07 0.41 -2.38
N ALA A 99 0.11 1.10 -1.79
CA ALA A 99 -1.20 0.57 -1.42
C ALA A 99 -2.35 1.02 -2.33
N ASN A 100 -2.06 1.59 -3.50
CA ASN A 100 -3.09 1.79 -4.55
C ASN A 100 -3.44 0.44 -5.19
N ALA A 101 -3.90 -0.49 -4.35
CA ALA A 101 -4.21 -1.88 -4.65
C ALA A 101 -5.22 -2.41 -3.62
N GLU A 102 -5.84 -3.56 -3.91
CA GLU A 102 -6.78 -4.18 -2.97
C GLU A 102 -6.09 -4.69 -1.69
N PHE A 103 -4.83 -5.13 -1.80
CA PHE A 103 -4.03 -5.64 -0.67
C PHE A 103 -2.64 -5.02 -0.66
N HIS A 104 -2.10 -4.82 0.54
CA HIS A 104 -0.79 -4.22 0.75
C HIS A 104 0.00 -4.96 1.84
N LEU A 105 1.30 -5.18 1.60
CA LEU A 105 2.22 -5.72 2.60
C LEU A 105 2.92 -4.60 3.36
N VAL A 106 2.95 -4.73 4.67
CA VAL A 106 3.63 -3.78 5.57
C VAL A 106 4.25 -4.51 6.75
N ASP A 107 5.42 -4.07 7.19
CA ASP A 107 6.04 -4.58 8.41
C ASP A 107 5.23 -4.17 9.65
N GLU A 108 4.91 -5.13 10.52
CA GLU A 108 4.09 -4.89 11.71
C GLU A 108 4.63 -3.78 12.64
N ARG A 109 5.94 -3.55 12.59
CA ARG A 109 6.61 -2.59 13.49
C ARG A 109 6.31 -1.12 13.18
N ILE A 110 5.77 -0.84 11.99
CA ILE A 110 5.37 0.52 11.59
C ILE A 110 3.85 0.68 11.50
N VAL A 111 3.09 -0.26 12.04
CA VAL A 111 1.62 -0.28 11.99
C VAL A 111 1.02 0.02 13.36
N GLY A 112 -0.02 0.85 13.37
CA GLY A 112 -0.85 1.12 14.55
C GLY A 112 -2.22 0.48 14.45
N LYS A 113 -2.85 0.22 15.62
CA LYS A 113 -4.26 -0.20 15.69
C LYS A 113 -5.14 1.02 15.44
N LYS A 114 -6.04 0.93 14.47
CA LYS A 114 -6.98 2.00 14.17
C LYS A 114 -7.98 2.16 15.33
N PRO A 115 -8.21 3.38 15.84
CA PRO A 115 -9.30 3.61 16.80
C PRO A 115 -10.66 3.23 16.20
N SER A 116 -11.49 2.53 16.97
CA SER A 116 -12.76 1.97 16.47
C SER A 116 -13.80 3.04 16.09
N LYS A 117 -13.68 4.24 16.64
CA LYS A 117 -14.62 5.36 16.43
C LYS A 117 -14.30 6.22 15.20
N ILE A 118 -13.18 5.99 14.53
CA ILE A 118 -12.75 6.74 13.34
C ILE A 118 -13.10 5.93 12.11
N GLY A 119 -13.71 6.59 11.09
CA GLY A 119 -13.98 5.99 9.79
C GLY A 119 -12.70 5.74 8.98
N TRP A 120 -12.80 4.93 7.93
CA TRP A 120 -11.66 4.54 7.11
C TRP A 120 -10.97 5.72 6.43
N ALA A 121 -11.75 6.62 5.85
CA ALA A 121 -11.21 7.80 5.17
C ALA A 121 -10.45 8.73 6.13
N ASP A 122 -11.03 9.01 7.30
CA ASP A 122 -10.39 9.85 8.31
C ASP A 122 -9.14 9.19 8.90
N ALA A 123 -9.16 7.86 9.01
CA ALA A 123 -8.00 7.11 9.52
C ALA A 123 -6.83 7.08 8.53
N ALA A 124 -7.11 7.10 7.23
CA ALA A 124 -6.08 7.13 6.20
C ALA A 124 -5.53 8.54 5.93
N ALA A 125 -6.28 9.57 6.27
CA ALA A 125 -5.94 10.98 5.98
C ALA A 125 -4.81 11.54 6.84
#